data_70c201d9661b9fbc801c1cf2d23177fe
#
_entry.id   70c201d9661b9fbc801c1cf2d23177fe
#
_cell.length_a   1.000
_cell.length_b   1.000
_cell.length_c   1.000
_cell.angle_alpha   90.00
_cell.angle_beta   90.00
_cell.angle_gamma   90.00
#
_symmetry.space_group_name_H-M   'P 1'
#
loop_
_entity.id
_entity.type
_entity.pdbx_description
1 polymer ?
#
loop_
_entity_poly.entity_id
_entity_poly.type
_entity_poly.pdbx_seq_one_letter_code
_entity_poly.pdbx_strand_id
1 'polypeptide(L)'
;SSMALAALEHPNIKIKSGLVITKRNHLEVGLEKYTKTIKCLESDHPTPSLTSLECGADLIKFINSKQPDDEFLFLLSGGGSSLVENIVEGFSLEELMNLTDALLSRGYNINDINAIRKHFSQIKGGKLAGFLKNRKTTVLTISDVPFDDPKVIASGPLSHDDAKINLDNYEDDITDKIKSIRPISCPDISMFSNINTKIIAKLDDAKFACKSHGEKLNYETYLNENFIEGDVNSLANYFSEYLENCQKGLHIWGGESSVNLPEKPGRGGRNQQLALLMAEKIRNKDIVFLSAGTDGTDGPTNDAGGIVDGNTINKGNECKLDYKKFIKNADSGNYHEKTNSLVTTGPTGTNVMDLILAIKK
;
A
#
# COMPACT_ATOMS: atom_id res chain seq x y z
N SER A 1 6.73 -9.77 6.24
CA SER A 1 7.53 -10.96 6.59
C SER A 1 9.02 -10.78 6.26
N SER A 2 9.40 -10.23 5.09
CA SER A 2 10.81 -10.04 4.66
C SER A 2 11.64 -9.18 5.63
N MET A 3 11.09 -8.09 6.15
CA MET A 3 11.75 -7.28 7.19
C MET A 3 12.06 -8.10 8.46
N ALA A 4 11.15 -9.02 8.84
CA ALA A 4 11.34 -9.86 10.01
C ALA A 4 12.47 -10.86 9.79
N LEU A 5 12.53 -11.49 8.61
CA LEU A 5 13.63 -12.38 8.25
C LEU A 5 14.97 -11.64 8.27
N ALA A 6 15.04 -10.46 7.64
CA ALA A 6 16.23 -9.62 7.65
C ALA A 6 16.70 -9.24 9.07
N ALA A 7 15.77 -8.92 9.97
CA ALA A 7 16.09 -8.62 11.36
C ALA A 7 16.62 -9.85 12.13
N LEU A 8 16.06 -11.03 11.87
CA LEU A 8 16.48 -12.30 12.49
C LEU A 8 17.86 -12.76 11.99
N GLU A 9 18.18 -12.48 10.75
CA GLU A 9 19.47 -12.85 10.12
C GLU A 9 20.57 -11.80 10.37
N HIS A 10 20.21 -10.62 10.87
CA HIS A 10 21.18 -9.55 11.07
C HIS A 10 22.13 -9.84 12.25
N PRO A 11 23.45 -9.86 12.05
CA PRO A 11 24.42 -10.35 13.05
C PRO A 11 24.45 -9.54 14.36
N ASN A 12 24.05 -8.27 14.31
CA ASN A 12 24.09 -7.36 15.46
C ASN A 12 22.73 -7.22 16.16
N ILE A 13 21.67 -7.90 15.70
CA ILE A 13 20.34 -7.87 16.30
C ILE A 13 20.07 -9.22 16.98
N LYS A 14 19.76 -9.19 18.29
CA LYS A 14 19.42 -10.39 19.04
C LYS A 14 17.94 -10.37 19.38
N ILE A 15 17.16 -11.17 18.66
CA ILE A 15 15.73 -11.30 18.88
C ILE A 15 15.49 -12.46 19.87
N LYS A 16 14.94 -12.15 21.05
CA LYS A 16 14.56 -13.16 22.06
C LYS A 16 13.27 -13.89 21.70
N SER A 17 12.30 -13.16 21.19
CA SER A 17 11.01 -13.69 20.73
C SER A 17 10.34 -12.70 19.80
N GLY A 18 9.45 -13.18 18.91
CA GLY A 18 8.76 -12.33 17.97
C GLY A 18 7.38 -12.84 17.57
N LEU A 19 6.58 -11.92 17.04
CA LEU A 19 5.31 -12.20 16.38
C LEU A 19 5.34 -11.56 14.98
N VAL A 20 5.16 -12.39 13.97
CA VAL A 20 5.08 -11.95 12.56
C VAL A 20 3.65 -12.14 12.10
N ILE A 21 3.03 -11.08 11.60
CA ILE A 21 1.68 -11.10 11.03
C ILE A 21 1.78 -10.62 9.58
N THR A 22 1.30 -11.39 8.64
CA THR A 22 1.36 -11.08 7.21
C THR A 22 0.10 -11.53 6.48
N LYS A 23 -0.04 -11.10 5.23
CA LYS A 23 -1.13 -11.54 4.34
C LYS A 23 -0.99 -13.04 4.06
N ARG A 24 -2.12 -13.74 3.83
CA ARG A 24 -2.13 -15.16 3.46
C ARG A 24 -1.21 -15.43 2.27
N ASN A 25 -0.47 -16.54 2.35
CA ASN A 25 0.50 -17.00 1.35
C ASN A 25 1.66 -16.00 1.10
N HIS A 26 1.98 -15.14 2.09
CA HIS A 26 3.07 -14.15 2.01
C HIS A 26 4.09 -14.31 3.15
N LEU A 27 4.11 -15.47 3.80
CA LEU A 27 5.20 -15.79 4.72
C LEU A 27 6.50 -15.99 3.93
N GLU A 28 7.54 -15.28 4.34
CA GLU A 28 8.85 -15.36 3.72
C GLU A 28 9.48 -16.74 3.96
N VAL A 29 10.01 -17.33 2.88
CA VAL A 29 10.77 -18.58 2.97
C VAL A 29 12.01 -18.34 3.84
N GLY A 30 12.22 -19.18 4.84
CA GLY A 30 13.30 -19.03 5.80
C GLY A 30 12.87 -18.67 7.21
N LEU A 31 11.65 -18.12 7.40
CA LEU A 31 11.09 -17.87 8.73
C LEU A 31 10.84 -19.19 9.51
N GLU A 32 10.61 -20.29 8.81
CA GLU A 32 10.44 -21.62 9.41
C GLU A 32 11.65 -22.08 10.25
N LYS A 33 12.84 -21.55 9.97
CA LYS A 33 14.06 -21.82 10.77
C LYS A 33 13.98 -21.25 12.18
N TYR A 34 13.09 -20.28 12.40
CA TYR A 34 13.00 -19.48 13.63
C TYR A 34 11.75 -19.79 14.47
N THR A 35 11.04 -20.90 14.23
CA THR A 35 9.77 -21.25 14.92
C THR A 35 9.89 -21.37 16.44
N LYS A 36 11.10 -21.58 16.97
CA LYS A 36 11.37 -21.56 18.42
C LYS A 36 11.43 -20.14 19.00
N THR A 37 11.69 -19.16 18.16
CA THR A 37 11.89 -17.74 18.53
C THR A 37 10.69 -16.91 18.17
N ILE A 38 10.04 -17.20 17.02
CA ILE A 38 8.93 -16.41 16.51
C ILE A 38 7.66 -17.25 16.29
N LYS A 39 6.52 -16.60 16.50
CA LYS A 39 5.20 -17.09 16.05
C LYS A 39 4.84 -16.35 14.76
N CYS A 40 4.50 -17.09 13.71
CA CYS A 40 4.00 -16.51 12.45
C CYS A 40 2.48 -16.72 12.36
N LEU A 41 1.77 -15.68 11.94
CA LEU A 41 0.34 -15.66 11.70
C LEU A 41 0.07 -15.07 10.31
N GLU A 42 -0.95 -15.60 9.66
CA GLU A 42 -1.46 -15.07 8.39
C GLU A 42 -2.85 -14.50 8.60
N SER A 43 -3.13 -13.37 7.96
CA SER A 43 -4.39 -12.65 8.09
C SER A 43 -4.90 -12.18 6.73
N ASP A 44 -6.11 -11.64 6.71
CA ASP A 44 -6.80 -11.25 5.49
C ASP A 44 -6.53 -9.79 5.12
N HIS A 45 -6.42 -9.54 3.83
CA HIS A 45 -6.20 -8.24 3.22
C HIS A 45 -6.91 -8.20 1.85
N PRO A 46 -7.57 -7.10 1.45
CA PRO A 46 -7.56 -5.75 2.04
C PRO A 46 -8.61 -5.52 3.13
N THR A 47 -9.58 -6.41 3.29
CA THR A 47 -10.68 -6.25 4.25
C THR A 47 -10.36 -6.99 5.56
N PRO A 48 -10.53 -6.36 6.73
CA PRO A 48 -10.39 -7.04 8.02
C PRO A 48 -11.38 -8.21 8.16
N SER A 49 -10.95 -9.25 8.87
CA SER A 49 -11.74 -10.46 9.12
C SER A 49 -11.66 -10.88 10.60
N LEU A 50 -12.30 -11.98 10.96
CA LEU A 50 -12.13 -12.58 12.29
C LEU A 50 -10.67 -12.91 12.57
N THR A 51 -9.91 -13.37 11.56
CA THR A 51 -8.47 -13.62 11.68
C THR A 51 -7.70 -12.34 12.03
N SER A 52 -8.12 -11.18 11.50
CA SER A 52 -7.51 -9.90 11.86
C SER A 52 -7.71 -9.53 13.33
N LEU A 53 -8.88 -9.87 13.91
CA LEU A 53 -9.15 -9.68 15.33
C LEU A 53 -8.32 -10.64 16.20
N GLU A 54 -8.19 -11.90 15.80
CA GLU A 54 -7.34 -12.88 16.46
C GLU A 54 -5.88 -12.42 16.46
N CYS A 55 -5.40 -11.92 15.32
CA CYS A 55 -4.06 -11.33 15.21
C CYS A 55 -3.87 -10.11 16.11
N GLY A 56 -4.89 -9.25 16.25
CA GLY A 56 -4.86 -8.10 17.17
C GLY A 56 -4.82 -8.52 18.63
N ALA A 57 -5.63 -9.51 19.02
CA ALA A 57 -5.60 -10.07 20.37
C ALA A 57 -4.25 -10.73 20.68
N ASP A 58 -3.69 -11.51 19.74
CA ASP A 58 -2.38 -12.12 19.88
C ASP A 58 -1.26 -11.09 20.00
N LEU A 59 -1.32 -9.97 19.24
CA LEU A 59 -0.37 -8.87 19.36
C LEU A 59 -0.39 -8.25 20.76
N ILE A 60 -1.58 -7.92 21.27
CA ILE A 60 -1.73 -7.34 22.61
C ILE A 60 -1.24 -8.34 23.68
N LYS A 61 -1.62 -9.61 23.56
CA LYS A 61 -1.16 -10.69 24.46
C LYS A 61 0.36 -10.83 24.42
N PHE A 62 0.96 -10.80 23.23
CA PHE A 62 2.42 -10.84 23.04
C PHE A 62 3.08 -9.69 23.77
N ILE A 63 2.64 -8.44 23.55
CA ILE A 63 3.21 -7.25 24.21
C ILE A 63 3.09 -7.36 25.74
N ASN A 64 1.92 -7.74 26.25
CA ASN A 64 1.67 -7.83 27.69
C ASN A 64 2.44 -8.97 28.38
N SER A 65 2.87 -10.00 27.62
CA SER A 65 3.66 -11.12 28.15
C SER A 65 5.13 -10.79 28.38
N LYS A 66 5.60 -9.60 27.94
CA LYS A 66 7.02 -9.22 28.00
C LYS A 66 7.36 -8.52 29.31
N GLN A 67 8.64 -8.60 29.70
CA GLN A 67 9.14 -7.98 30.91
C GLN A 67 9.20 -6.45 30.77
N PRO A 68 9.18 -5.70 31.88
CA PRO A 68 9.21 -4.24 31.85
C PRO A 68 10.45 -3.64 31.17
N ASP A 69 11.58 -4.33 31.19
CA ASP A 69 12.87 -3.94 30.62
C ASP A 69 13.12 -4.49 29.21
N ASP A 70 12.19 -5.28 28.65
CA ASP A 70 12.31 -5.72 27.27
C ASP A 70 12.11 -4.54 26.32
N GLU A 71 13.00 -4.46 25.31
CA GLU A 71 12.91 -3.50 24.22
C GLU A 71 12.12 -4.11 23.05
N PHE A 72 11.40 -3.26 22.32
CA PHE A 72 10.63 -3.68 21.15
C PHE A 72 11.22 -3.17 19.85
N LEU A 73 11.23 -4.04 18.85
CA LEU A 73 11.44 -3.69 17.46
C LEU A 73 10.13 -3.97 16.68
N PHE A 74 9.46 -2.92 16.26
CA PHE A 74 8.31 -3.02 15.36
C PHE A 74 8.76 -2.83 13.91
N LEU A 75 8.29 -3.71 13.05
CA LEU A 75 8.54 -3.69 11.62
C LEU A 75 7.19 -3.50 10.92
N LEU A 76 6.93 -2.29 10.47
CA LEU A 76 5.65 -1.91 9.85
C LEU A 76 5.80 -1.74 8.34
N SER A 77 4.82 -2.22 7.61
CA SER A 77 4.66 -2.01 6.18
C SER A 77 3.20 -1.84 5.82
N GLY A 78 2.89 -1.55 4.57
CA GLY A 78 1.54 -1.45 4.05
C GLY A 78 0.66 -2.66 4.34
N GLY A 79 -0.65 -2.43 4.36
CA GLY A 79 -1.64 -3.45 4.65
C GLY A 79 -1.85 -3.76 6.15
N GLY A 80 -0.97 -3.32 7.05
CA GLY A 80 -1.08 -3.58 8.49
C GLY A 80 -2.42 -3.19 9.11
N SER A 81 -3.08 -2.18 8.54
CA SER A 81 -4.39 -1.71 9.01
C SER A 81 -5.52 -2.74 8.88
N SER A 82 -5.46 -3.65 7.90
CA SER A 82 -6.45 -4.73 7.72
C SER A 82 -5.99 -6.04 8.33
N LEU A 83 -4.69 -6.29 8.34
CA LEU A 83 -4.12 -7.53 8.87
C LEU A 83 -4.27 -7.66 10.39
N VAL A 84 -4.28 -6.53 11.11
CA VAL A 84 -4.30 -6.50 12.57
C VAL A 84 -5.34 -5.51 13.04
N GLU A 85 -6.35 -6.00 13.75
CA GLU A 85 -7.42 -5.18 14.32
C GLU A 85 -7.75 -5.63 15.73
N ASN A 86 -8.08 -4.67 16.59
CA ASN A 86 -8.68 -4.91 17.89
C ASN A 86 -9.76 -3.86 18.12
N ILE A 87 -11.00 -4.29 18.04
CA ILE A 87 -12.18 -3.40 18.08
C ILE A 87 -12.51 -3.07 19.54
N VAL A 88 -13.02 -1.86 19.79
CA VAL A 88 -13.48 -1.43 21.10
C VAL A 88 -14.64 -2.30 21.59
N GLU A 89 -14.76 -2.44 22.91
CA GLU A 89 -15.86 -3.21 23.52
C GLU A 89 -17.23 -2.62 23.13
N GLY A 90 -18.18 -3.50 22.86
CA GLY A 90 -19.54 -3.11 22.45
C GLY A 90 -19.69 -2.80 20.96
N PHE A 91 -18.65 -3.00 20.13
CA PHE A 91 -18.71 -2.86 18.69
C PHE A 91 -18.18 -4.12 18.00
N SER A 92 -18.87 -4.64 17.02
CA SER A 92 -18.52 -5.89 16.34
C SER A 92 -17.77 -5.63 15.02
N LEU A 93 -17.12 -6.68 14.50
CA LEU A 93 -16.52 -6.64 13.16
C LEU A 93 -17.55 -6.40 12.07
N GLU A 94 -18.71 -7.05 12.17
CA GLU A 94 -19.82 -6.87 11.21
C GLU A 94 -20.30 -5.41 11.19
N GLU A 95 -20.45 -4.77 12.36
CA GLU A 95 -20.81 -3.37 12.44
C GLU A 95 -19.74 -2.46 11.83
N LEU A 96 -18.44 -2.77 12.03
CA LEU A 96 -17.34 -2.01 11.44
C LEU A 96 -17.32 -2.15 9.91
N MET A 97 -17.58 -3.36 9.39
CA MET A 97 -17.66 -3.60 7.96
C MET A 97 -18.85 -2.88 7.34
N ASN A 98 -20.04 -3.04 7.90
CA ASN A 98 -21.26 -2.37 7.42
C ASN A 98 -21.12 -0.84 7.43
N LEU A 99 -20.50 -0.29 8.46
CA LEU A 99 -20.24 1.16 8.55
C LEU A 99 -19.22 1.59 7.49
N THR A 100 -18.16 0.81 7.25
CA THR A 100 -17.17 1.10 6.23
C THR A 100 -17.80 1.07 4.82
N ASP A 101 -18.62 0.07 4.52
CA ASP A 101 -19.33 -0.06 3.26
C ASP A 101 -20.33 1.08 3.04
N ALA A 102 -21.05 1.49 4.09
CA ALA A 102 -21.94 2.65 4.04
C ALA A 102 -21.17 3.94 3.72
N LEU A 103 -20.01 4.16 4.33
CA LEU A 103 -19.17 5.33 4.05
C LEU A 103 -18.63 5.32 2.61
N LEU A 104 -18.16 4.18 2.13
CA LEU A 104 -17.69 4.02 0.75
C LEU A 104 -18.80 4.28 -0.26
N SER A 105 -19.98 3.69 -0.05
CA SER A 105 -21.14 3.85 -0.95
C SER A 105 -21.69 5.26 -1.02
N ARG A 106 -21.53 6.04 0.06
CA ARG A 106 -21.92 7.47 0.15
C ARG A 106 -20.81 8.42 -0.35
N GLY A 107 -19.65 7.90 -0.79
CA GLY A 107 -18.58 8.69 -1.39
C GLY A 107 -17.71 9.46 -0.39
N TYR A 108 -17.67 9.04 0.88
CA TYR A 108 -16.72 9.61 1.85
C TYR A 108 -15.28 9.34 1.41
N ASN A 109 -14.41 10.31 1.65
CA ASN A 109 -13.00 10.16 1.32
C ASN A 109 -12.27 9.20 2.28
N ILE A 110 -11.12 8.71 1.88
CA ILE A 110 -10.35 7.75 2.66
C ILE A 110 -9.91 8.27 4.03
N ASN A 111 -9.72 9.58 4.18
CA ASN A 111 -9.32 10.16 5.46
C ASN A 111 -10.47 10.10 6.47
N ASP A 112 -11.70 10.39 6.03
CA ASP A 112 -12.91 10.29 6.86
C ASP A 112 -13.16 8.84 7.28
N ILE A 113 -13.03 7.90 6.34
CA ILE A 113 -13.16 6.46 6.62
C ILE A 113 -12.11 6.00 7.64
N ASN A 114 -10.85 6.41 7.46
CA ASN A 114 -9.78 6.04 8.38
C ASN A 114 -9.95 6.70 9.77
N ALA A 115 -10.49 7.92 9.86
CA ALA A 115 -10.81 8.55 11.13
C ALA A 115 -11.82 7.71 11.92
N ILE A 116 -12.87 7.22 11.27
CA ILE A 116 -13.87 6.32 11.87
C ILE A 116 -13.25 4.97 12.26
N ARG A 117 -12.45 4.37 11.39
CA ARG A 117 -11.75 3.10 11.70
C ARG A 117 -10.83 3.25 12.91
N LYS A 118 -10.12 4.38 13.02
CA LYS A 118 -9.32 4.70 14.21
C LYS A 118 -10.19 4.86 15.45
N HIS A 119 -11.40 5.46 15.35
CA HIS A 119 -12.31 5.65 16.48
C HIS A 119 -12.70 4.32 17.13
N PHE A 120 -13.07 3.32 16.33
CA PHE A 120 -13.52 2.02 16.81
C PHE A 120 -12.40 1.00 17.06
N SER A 121 -11.14 1.39 16.90
CA SER A 121 -9.98 0.53 17.13
C SER A 121 -9.32 0.81 18.48
N GLN A 122 -8.78 -0.25 19.11
CA GLN A 122 -7.96 -0.14 20.33
C GLN A 122 -6.46 -0.02 20.04
N ILE A 123 -6.04 -0.19 18.78
CA ILE A 123 -4.62 -0.23 18.41
C ILE A 123 -4.23 0.86 17.41
N LYS A 124 -5.16 1.31 16.55
CA LYS A 124 -4.89 2.36 15.56
C LYS A 124 -4.83 3.76 16.19
N GLY A 125 -4.29 4.75 15.44
CA GLY A 125 -4.21 6.14 15.89
C GLY A 125 -3.42 6.30 17.20
N GLY A 126 -2.24 5.67 17.29
CA GLY A 126 -1.34 5.75 18.43
C GLY A 126 -1.73 4.89 19.64
N LYS A 127 -2.89 4.26 19.64
CA LYS A 127 -3.42 3.58 20.83
C LYS A 127 -2.61 2.35 21.25
N LEU A 128 -1.89 1.71 20.30
CA LEU A 128 -1.00 0.59 20.62
C LEU A 128 0.12 0.99 21.59
N ALA A 129 0.54 2.25 21.59
CA ALA A 129 1.57 2.77 22.50
C ALA A 129 1.16 2.60 23.98
N GLY A 130 -0.13 2.65 24.31
CA GLY A 130 -0.61 2.40 25.67
C GLY A 130 -0.28 1.02 26.22
N PHE A 131 -0.25 0.00 25.35
CA PHE A 131 0.13 -1.37 25.74
C PHE A 131 1.65 -1.52 25.96
N LEU A 132 2.45 -0.65 25.36
CA LEU A 132 3.91 -0.67 25.53
C LEU A 132 4.36 -0.19 26.91
N LYS A 133 3.52 0.53 27.65
CA LYS A 133 3.81 0.99 29.02
C LYS A 133 5.16 1.71 29.11
N ASN A 134 5.44 2.59 28.16
CA ASN A 134 6.65 3.42 28.07
C ASN A 134 7.97 2.64 27.85
N ARG A 135 7.90 1.39 27.40
CA ARG A 135 9.08 0.58 27.06
C ARG A 135 9.79 1.14 25.82
N LYS A 136 11.11 1.03 25.80
CA LYS A 136 11.93 1.47 24.67
C LYS A 136 11.51 0.71 23.41
N THR A 137 11.13 1.44 22.38
CA THR A 137 10.56 0.89 21.17
C THR A 137 11.18 1.55 19.93
N THR A 138 11.72 0.74 19.04
CA THR A 138 12.14 1.16 17.70
C THR A 138 11.11 0.70 16.68
N VAL A 139 10.66 1.62 15.84
CA VAL A 139 9.70 1.34 14.75
C VAL A 139 10.40 1.58 13.42
N LEU A 140 10.61 0.52 12.65
CA LEU A 140 11.11 0.62 11.28
C LEU A 140 9.94 0.45 10.31
N THR A 141 9.76 1.40 9.41
CA THR A 141 8.58 1.47 8.56
C THR A 141 8.96 1.54 7.09
N ILE A 142 8.28 0.75 6.26
CA ILE A 142 8.23 0.94 4.81
C ILE A 142 6.98 1.75 4.51
N SER A 143 7.13 2.89 3.82
CA SER A 143 6.02 3.79 3.49
C SER A 143 5.39 3.41 2.15
N ASP A 144 4.08 3.18 2.19
CA ASP A 144 3.20 2.96 1.05
C ASP A 144 2.11 4.03 0.94
N VAL A 145 2.35 5.21 1.53
CA VAL A 145 1.39 6.31 1.58
C VAL A 145 2.00 7.61 1.09
N PRO A 146 1.20 8.53 0.54
CA PRO A 146 1.66 9.88 0.17
C PRO A 146 2.29 10.60 1.37
N PHE A 147 3.34 11.37 1.09
CA PHE A 147 4.03 12.24 2.07
C PHE A 147 4.67 11.50 3.25
N ASP A 148 4.72 10.18 3.24
CA ASP A 148 5.40 9.35 4.24
C ASP A 148 4.94 9.61 5.69
N ASP A 149 3.66 9.97 5.90
CA ASP A 149 3.14 10.30 7.23
C ASP A 149 2.98 9.03 8.10
N PRO A 150 3.75 8.88 9.20
CA PRO A 150 3.63 7.71 10.08
C PRO A 150 2.24 7.55 10.75
N LYS A 151 1.42 8.60 10.79
CA LYS A 151 0.04 8.54 11.30
C LYS A 151 -0.90 7.83 10.33
N VAL A 152 -0.52 7.75 9.05
CA VAL A 152 -1.31 7.13 7.98
C VAL A 152 -0.86 5.68 7.75
N ILE A 153 0.45 5.42 7.76
CA ILE A 153 1.02 4.09 7.53
C ILE A 153 0.45 3.08 8.54
N ALA A 154 -0.18 2.00 8.05
CA ALA A 154 -0.88 1.00 8.86
C ALA A 154 -1.90 1.61 9.85
N SER A 155 -2.45 2.81 9.55
CA SER A 155 -3.30 3.64 10.44
C SER A 155 -2.60 4.10 11.72
N GLY A 156 -1.28 4.27 11.69
CA GLY A 156 -0.48 4.91 12.74
C GLY A 156 -0.55 4.28 14.12
N PRO A 157 -0.35 2.96 14.29
CA PRO A 157 -0.57 2.32 15.60
C PRO A 157 0.35 2.83 16.71
N LEU A 158 1.53 3.33 16.36
CA LEU A 158 2.56 3.80 17.27
C LEU A 158 2.94 5.28 17.04
N SER A 159 2.12 6.02 16.31
CA SER A 159 2.29 7.46 16.08
C SER A 159 1.21 8.24 16.82
N HIS A 160 1.62 9.23 17.62
CA HIS A 160 0.67 10.04 18.38
C HIS A 160 -0.33 10.73 17.43
N ASP A 161 -1.61 10.49 17.65
CA ASP A 161 -2.70 11.02 16.83
C ASP A 161 -3.83 11.51 17.74
N ASP A 162 -3.89 12.79 17.95
CA ASP A 162 -4.91 13.49 18.75
C ASP A 162 -6.05 14.08 17.89
N ALA A 163 -6.08 13.73 16.60
CA ALA A 163 -7.12 14.19 15.69
C ALA A 163 -8.51 13.74 16.17
N LYS A 164 -9.40 14.71 16.28
CA LYS A 164 -10.79 14.46 16.64
C LYS A 164 -11.62 14.30 15.36
N ILE A 165 -12.59 13.40 15.43
CA ILE A 165 -13.58 13.29 14.36
C ILE A 165 -14.44 14.57 14.38
N ASN A 166 -14.51 15.24 13.24
CA ASN A 166 -15.48 16.30 13.04
C ASN A 166 -16.83 15.69 12.67
N LEU A 167 -17.75 15.63 13.61
CA LEU A 167 -19.06 14.99 13.42
C LEU A 167 -19.92 15.69 12.37
N ASP A 168 -19.69 16.98 12.11
CA ASP A 168 -20.43 17.75 11.10
C ASP A 168 -20.16 17.25 9.66
N ASN A 169 -19.11 16.45 9.47
CA ASN A 169 -18.78 15.85 8.17
C ASN A 169 -19.64 14.61 7.85
N TYR A 170 -20.44 14.11 8.80
CA TYR A 170 -21.15 12.83 8.66
C TYR A 170 -22.66 13.01 8.82
N GLU A 171 -23.41 12.17 8.11
CA GLU A 171 -24.87 12.10 8.25
C GLU A 171 -25.27 11.62 9.66
N ASP A 172 -26.52 11.93 10.06
CA ASP A 172 -27.01 11.71 11.42
C ASP A 172 -26.89 10.26 11.89
N ASP A 173 -27.21 9.28 11.02
CA ASP A 173 -27.13 7.85 11.35
C ASP A 173 -25.69 7.37 11.63
N ILE A 174 -24.72 7.92 10.91
CA ILE A 174 -23.28 7.67 11.13
C ILE A 174 -22.84 8.36 12.42
N THR A 175 -23.25 9.60 12.61
CA THR A 175 -22.96 10.39 13.81
C THR A 175 -23.49 9.73 15.07
N ASP A 176 -24.72 9.22 15.04
CA ASP A 176 -25.33 8.48 16.15
C ASP A 176 -24.56 7.20 16.46
N LYS A 177 -24.09 6.48 15.42
CA LYS A 177 -23.27 5.30 15.62
C LYS A 177 -21.91 5.64 16.25
N ILE A 178 -21.24 6.72 15.81
CA ILE A 178 -20.01 7.21 16.43
C ILE A 178 -20.22 7.55 17.91
N LYS A 179 -21.31 8.25 18.24
CA LYS A 179 -21.63 8.64 19.62
C LYS A 179 -22.05 7.47 20.51
N SER A 180 -22.56 6.39 19.95
CA SER A 180 -23.06 5.24 20.71
C SER A 180 -21.96 4.48 21.45
N ILE A 181 -20.70 4.60 21.00
CA ILE A 181 -19.56 3.90 21.56
C ILE A 181 -18.55 4.91 22.12
N ARG A 182 -18.13 4.70 23.35
CA ARG A 182 -17.07 5.52 23.95
C ARG A 182 -15.72 5.11 23.37
N PRO A 183 -15.00 6.00 22.65
CA PRO A 183 -13.72 5.67 22.09
C PRO A 183 -12.64 5.52 23.17
N ILE A 184 -11.64 4.71 22.91
CA ILE A 184 -10.37 4.77 23.64
C ILE A 184 -9.58 5.94 23.07
N SER A 185 -9.19 6.87 23.94
CA SER A 185 -8.36 8.02 23.53
C SER A 185 -6.94 7.57 23.20
N CYS A 186 -6.29 8.28 22.27
CA CYS A 186 -4.84 8.17 22.10
C CYS A 186 -4.15 8.45 23.44
N PRO A 187 -3.12 7.68 23.83
CA PRO A 187 -2.33 7.97 25.03
C PRO A 187 -1.72 9.36 24.99
N ASP A 188 -1.44 9.92 26.18
CA ASP A 188 -0.72 11.19 26.30
C ASP A 188 0.62 11.15 25.54
N ILE A 189 1.01 12.29 24.95
CA ILE A 189 2.22 12.40 24.13
C ILE A 189 3.48 11.94 24.85
N SER A 190 3.53 12.04 26.17
CA SER A 190 4.66 11.55 26.96
C SER A 190 4.88 10.05 26.84
N MET A 191 3.84 9.26 26.54
CA MET A 191 3.95 7.82 26.31
C MET A 191 4.70 7.46 25.02
N PHE A 192 4.92 8.43 24.14
CA PHE A 192 5.66 8.26 22.88
C PHE A 192 7.14 8.65 23.01
N SER A 193 7.57 9.17 24.15
CA SER A 193 8.96 9.65 24.38
C SER A 193 10.01 8.56 24.15
N ASN A 194 9.66 7.29 24.41
CA ASN A 194 10.53 6.13 24.21
C ASN A 194 10.25 5.37 22.89
N ILE A 195 9.43 5.93 22.00
CA ILE A 195 9.15 5.36 20.68
C ILE A 195 9.93 6.14 19.63
N ASN A 196 10.85 5.46 18.95
CA ASN A 196 11.65 6.03 17.87
C ASN A 196 11.23 5.42 16.54
N THR A 197 10.57 6.21 15.70
CA THR A 197 10.09 5.79 14.37
C THR A 197 11.05 6.25 13.29
N LYS A 198 11.41 5.32 12.38
CA LYS A 198 12.24 5.60 11.22
C LYS A 198 11.63 4.94 9.97
N ILE A 199 11.45 5.73 8.92
CA ILE A 199 11.12 5.22 7.58
C ILE A 199 12.41 4.73 6.95
N ILE A 200 12.45 3.48 6.54
CA ILE A 200 13.64 2.81 5.99
C ILE A 200 13.55 2.55 4.49
N ALA A 201 12.35 2.62 3.93
CA ALA A 201 12.11 2.58 2.49
C ALA A 201 10.84 3.35 2.13
N LYS A 202 10.87 4.05 1.01
CA LYS A 202 9.77 4.87 0.51
C LYS A 202 9.85 5.02 -1.02
N LEU A 203 8.83 5.62 -1.63
CA LEU A 203 8.74 5.80 -3.06
C LEU A 203 9.97 6.49 -3.67
N ASP A 204 10.50 7.51 -3.01
CA ASP A 204 11.67 8.23 -3.50
C ASP A 204 12.91 7.33 -3.62
N ASP A 205 13.08 6.37 -2.70
CA ASP A 205 14.20 5.42 -2.78
C ASP A 205 14.11 4.58 -4.06
N ALA A 206 12.90 4.13 -4.43
CA ALA A 206 12.67 3.40 -5.68
C ALA A 206 12.91 4.30 -6.92
N LYS A 207 12.42 5.55 -6.89
CA LYS A 207 12.66 6.55 -7.96
C LYS A 207 14.16 6.82 -8.13
N PHE A 208 14.90 7.03 -7.03
CA PHE A 208 16.34 7.24 -7.07
C PHE A 208 17.11 6.02 -7.58
N ALA A 209 16.67 4.81 -7.23
CA ALA A 209 17.25 3.59 -7.77
C ALA A 209 17.06 3.49 -9.30
N CYS A 210 15.86 3.82 -9.80
CA CYS A 210 15.59 3.88 -11.24
C CYS A 210 16.48 4.93 -11.93
N LYS A 211 16.62 6.14 -11.35
CA LYS A 211 17.50 7.19 -11.86
C LYS A 211 18.94 6.71 -11.97
N SER A 212 19.49 6.20 -10.86
CA SER A 212 20.87 5.70 -10.81
C SER A 212 21.12 4.57 -11.84
N HIS A 213 20.13 3.70 -12.05
CA HIS A 213 20.26 2.64 -13.05
C HIS A 213 20.16 3.19 -14.47
N GLY A 214 19.27 4.12 -14.74
CA GLY A 214 19.14 4.80 -16.03
C GLY A 214 20.43 5.52 -16.46
N GLU A 215 21.06 6.22 -15.52
CA GLU A 215 22.36 6.90 -15.74
C GLU A 215 23.47 5.89 -16.09
N LYS A 216 23.52 4.73 -15.43
CA LYS A 216 24.45 3.63 -15.76
C LYS A 216 24.22 3.06 -17.15
N LEU A 217 23.01 3.15 -17.67
CA LEU A 217 22.64 2.75 -19.03
C LEU A 217 22.83 3.90 -20.04
N ASN A 218 23.45 5.01 -19.64
CA ASN A 218 23.71 6.21 -20.44
C ASN A 218 22.44 6.94 -20.92
N TYR A 219 21.34 6.86 -20.18
CA TYR A 219 20.19 7.73 -20.41
C TYR A 219 20.37 9.05 -19.67
N GLU A 220 20.00 10.16 -20.32
CA GLU A 220 19.64 11.39 -19.62
C GLU A 220 18.41 11.09 -18.74
N THR A 221 18.45 11.41 -17.45
CA THR A 221 17.39 11.02 -16.51
C THR A 221 16.72 12.21 -15.86
N TYR A 222 15.39 12.20 -15.86
CA TYR A 222 14.55 13.27 -15.32
C TYR A 222 13.67 12.71 -14.21
N LEU A 223 13.98 13.08 -12.98
CA LEU A 223 13.21 12.70 -11.80
C LEU A 223 12.10 13.73 -11.59
N ASN A 224 10.84 13.32 -11.69
CA ASN A 224 9.70 14.17 -11.43
C ASN A 224 9.34 14.10 -9.93
N GLU A 225 9.25 15.26 -9.28
CA GLU A 225 9.00 15.37 -7.85
C GLU A 225 7.51 15.24 -7.51
N ASN A 226 6.63 15.58 -8.46
CA ASN A 226 5.19 15.51 -8.24
C ASN A 226 4.75 14.08 -7.94
N PHE A 227 4.01 13.91 -6.85
CA PHE A 227 3.31 12.67 -6.56
C PHE A 227 2.18 12.49 -7.57
N ILE A 228 2.14 11.32 -8.21
CA ILE A 228 1.10 10.99 -9.20
C ILE A 228 -0.10 10.39 -8.49
N GLU A 229 -1.26 11.04 -8.62
CA GLU A 229 -2.54 10.58 -8.10
C GLU A 229 -3.68 10.94 -9.05
N GLY A 230 -4.79 10.20 -8.97
CA GLY A 230 -5.98 10.46 -9.76
C GLY A 230 -6.35 9.34 -10.74
N ASP A 231 -7.41 9.60 -11.52
CA ASP A 231 -7.96 8.63 -12.48
C ASP A 231 -7.01 8.38 -13.65
N VAL A 232 -6.86 7.11 -14.03
CA VAL A 232 -5.94 6.68 -15.11
C VAL A 232 -6.21 7.36 -16.46
N ASN A 233 -7.44 7.76 -16.77
CA ASN A 233 -7.73 8.46 -18.04
C ASN A 233 -7.18 9.89 -18.02
N SER A 234 -7.33 10.58 -16.90
CA SER A 234 -6.76 11.92 -16.70
C SER A 234 -5.24 11.88 -16.71
N LEU A 235 -4.65 10.87 -16.05
CA LEU A 235 -3.21 10.66 -16.02
C LEU A 235 -2.65 10.30 -17.39
N ALA A 236 -3.33 9.48 -18.20
CA ALA A 236 -2.90 9.18 -19.55
C ALA A 236 -2.86 10.44 -20.45
N ASN A 237 -3.81 11.38 -20.25
CA ASN A 237 -3.76 12.69 -20.93
C ASN A 237 -2.57 13.52 -20.49
N TYR A 238 -2.35 13.60 -19.18
CA TYR A 238 -1.21 14.31 -18.58
C TYR A 238 0.13 13.77 -19.11
N PHE A 239 0.35 12.45 -19.08
CA PHE A 239 1.59 11.86 -19.57
C PHE A 239 1.76 12.05 -21.08
N SER A 240 0.69 11.94 -21.86
CA SER A 240 0.75 12.17 -23.31
C SER A 240 1.22 13.59 -23.62
N GLU A 241 0.62 14.60 -23.00
CA GLU A 241 0.98 16.01 -23.17
C GLU A 241 2.42 16.30 -22.70
N TYR A 242 2.79 15.75 -21.54
CA TYR A 242 4.15 15.88 -21.03
C TYR A 242 5.17 15.28 -21.99
N LEU A 243 4.96 14.05 -22.47
CA LEU A 243 5.87 13.34 -23.36
C LEU A 243 5.97 13.95 -24.76
N GLU A 244 4.97 14.70 -25.22
CA GLU A 244 5.07 15.47 -26.45
C GLU A 244 6.10 16.60 -26.35
N ASN A 245 6.18 17.25 -25.19
CA ASN A 245 6.96 18.46 -24.98
C ASN A 245 8.29 18.25 -24.23
N CYS A 246 8.50 17.11 -23.58
CA CYS A 246 9.70 16.85 -22.79
C CYS A 246 10.94 16.56 -23.64
N GLN A 247 12.11 16.62 -23.02
CA GLN A 247 13.39 16.24 -23.61
C GLN A 247 13.47 14.72 -23.85
N LYS A 248 14.39 14.28 -24.72
CA LYS A 248 14.73 12.86 -24.87
C LYS A 248 15.40 12.34 -23.60
N GLY A 249 15.13 11.12 -23.21
CA GLY A 249 15.69 10.50 -22.01
C GLY A 249 14.71 9.64 -21.24
N LEU A 250 15.09 9.23 -20.05
CA LEU A 250 14.30 8.48 -19.09
C LEU A 250 13.61 9.44 -18.12
N HIS A 251 12.29 9.45 -18.13
CA HIS A 251 11.46 10.21 -17.21
C HIS A 251 10.90 9.28 -16.15
N ILE A 252 10.95 9.69 -14.88
CA ILE A 252 10.62 8.86 -13.72
C ILE A 252 9.61 9.59 -12.86
N TRP A 253 8.48 8.94 -12.57
CA TRP A 253 7.44 9.37 -11.63
C TRP A 253 7.15 8.26 -10.65
N GLY A 254 6.43 8.59 -9.61
CA GLY A 254 5.85 7.63 -8.70
C GLY A 254 4.59 8.16 -8.06
N GLY A 255 3.76 7.26 -7.57
CA GLY A 255 2.49 7.62 -6.95
C GLY A 255 1.51 6.46 -6.88
N GLU A 256 0.24 6.78 -6.89
CA GLU A 256 -0.84 5.79 -6.88
C GLU A 256 -2.02 6.29 -7.69
N SER A 257 -2.23 5.69 -8.87
CA SER A 257 -3.39 5.99 -9.72
C SER A 257 -4.64 5.26 -9.24
N SER A 258 -5.79 5.70 -9.70
CA SER A 258 -7.08 5.03 -9.49
C SER A 258 -7.73 4.67 -10.81
N VAL A 259 -8.56 3.62 -10.81
CA VAL A 259 -9.33 3.18 -11.96
C VAL A 259 -10.80 2.99 -11.58
N ASN A 260 -11.70 3.58 -12.35
CA ASN A 260 -13.14 3.37 -12.19
C ASN A 260 -13.52 2.06 -12.90
N LEU A 261 -13.96 1.08 -12.12
CA LEU A 261 -14.31 -0.23 -12.63
C LEU A 261 -15.75 -0.28 -13.13
N PRO A 262 -16.04 -0.95 -14.26
CA PRO A 262 -17.41 -1.27 -14.65
C PRO A 262 -18.00 -2.32 -13.69
N GLU A 263 -19.32 -2.52 -13.77
CA GLU A 263 -20.05 -3.49 -12.92
C GLU A 263 -19.44 -4.92 -12.99
N LYS A 264 -18.94 -5.30 -14.14
CA LYS A 264 -18.27 -6.60 -14.38
C LYS A 264 -16.92 -6.36 -15.03
N PRO A 265 -15.88 -6.05 -14.23
CA PRO A 265 -14.55 -5.82 -14.77
C PRO A 265 -13.92 -7.11 -15.29
N GLY A 266 -13.04 -6.97 -16.29
CA GLY A 266 -12.16 -8.03 -16.74
C GLY A 266 -10.93 -8.17 -15.84
N ARG A 267 -9.88 -8.84 -16.36
CA ARG A 267 -8.60 -9.02 -15.66
C ARG A 267 -7.71 -7.79 -15.86
N GLY A 268 -7.20 -7.24 -14.77
CA GLY A 268 -6.24 -6.13 -14.78
C GLY A 268 -6.26 -5.32 -13.49
N GLY A 269 -5.37 -4.36 -13.41
CA GLY A 269 -5.32 -3.36 -12.35
C GLY A 269 -5.09 -1.97 -12.94
N ARG A 270 -4.87 -0.99 -12.05
CA ARG A 270 -4.69 0.42 -12.43
C ARG A 270 -3.45 0.66 -13.30
N ASN A 271 -2.35 -0.04 -13.00
CA ASN A 271 -1.09 0.10 -13.74
C ASN A 271 -1.21 -0.47 -15.15
N GLN A 272 -1.79 -1.66 -15.28
CA GLN A 272 -2.07 -2.27 -16.59
C GLN A 272 -3.04 -1.41 -17.41
N GLN A 273 -4.06 -0.83 -16.76
CA GLN A 273 -5.01 0.05 -17.43
C GLN A 273 -4.35 1.34 -17.92
N LEU A 274 -3.51 1.97 -17.09
CA LEU A 274 -2.77 3.17 -17.48
C LEU A 274 -1.80 2.87 -18.63
N ALA A 275 -1.08 1.74 -18.58
CA ALA A 275 -0.19 1.33 -19.65
C ALA A 275 -0.94 1.12 -20.98
N LEU A 276 -2.14 0.51 -20.96
CA LEU A 276 -2.93 0.31 -22.16
C LEU A 276 -3.46 1.63 -22.75
N LEU A 277 -3.91 2.55 -21.90
CA LEU A 277 -4.29 3.90 -22.33
C LEU A 277 -3.11 4.64 -22.97
N MET A 278 -1.93 4.51 -22.37
CA MET A 278 -0.72 5.10 -22.93
C MET A 278 -0.29 4.45 -24.25
N ALA A 279 -0.47 3.14 -24.43
CA ALA A 279 -0.18 2.46 -25.71
C ALA A 279 -0.90 3.11 -26.90
N GLU A 280 -2.14 3.56 -26.72
CA GLU A 280 -2.89 4.31 -27.74
C GLU A 280 -2.24 5.67 -28.01
N LYS A 281 -1.90 6.42 -26.97
CA LYS A 281 -1.40 7.81 -27.07
C LYS A 281 -0.01 7.91 -27.66
N ILE A 282 0.82 6.90 -27.41
CA ILE A 282 2.20 6.84 -27.93
C ILE A 282 2.31 6.03 -29.23
N ARG A 283 1.17 5.60 -29.81
CA ARG A 283 1.16 4.82 -31.04
C ARG A 283 1.97 5.48 -32.16
N ASN A 284 2.86 4.70 -32.78
CA ASN A 284 3.78 5.13 -33.84
C ASN A 284 4.79 6.23 -33.39
N LYS A 285 4.96 6.49 -32.08
CA LYS A 285 5.99 7.37 -31.52
C LYS A 285 7.15 6.52 -30.98
N ASP A 286 8.34 7.07 -30.98
CA ASP A 286 9.53 6.42 -30.40
C ASP A 286 9.61 6.64 -28.90
N ILE A 287 8.60 6.09 -28.21
CA ILE A 287 8.41 6.18 -26.77
C ILE A 287 8.12 4.77 -26.22
N VAL A 288 8.73 4.46 -25.09
CA VAL A 288 8.38 3.30 -24.25
C VAL A 288 7.81 3.82 -22.94
N PHE A 289 6.71 3.24 -22.47
CA PHE A 289 6.06 3.63 -21.23
C PHE A 289 5.79 2.39 -20.36
N LEU A 290 6.09 2.50 -19.08
CA LEU A 290 5.86 1.49 -18.06
C LEU A 290 5.06 2.08 -16.91
N SER A 291 4.09 1.32 -16.39
CA SER A 291 3.43 1.56 -15.10
C SER A 291 3.36 0.24 -14.34
N ALA A 292 3.86 0.21 -13.11
CA ALA A 292 3.95 -1.02 -12.34
C ALA A 292 3.94 -0.77 -10.81
N GLY A 293 3.24 -1.64 -10.08
CA GLY A 293 3.29 -1.68 -8.62
C GLY A 293 4.63 -2.24 -8.12
N THR A 294 5.22 -1.58 -7.15
CA THR A 294 6.51 -2.01 -6.57
C THR A 294 6.42 -3.30 -5.76
N ASP A 295 5.22 -3.72 -5.36
CA ASP A 295 4.97 -4.99 -4.66
C ASP A 295 4.94 -6.21 -5.59
N GLY A 296 4.90 -5.98 -6.91
CA GLY A 296 4.85 -7.03 -7.92
C GLY A 296 3.44 -7.48 -8.28
N THR A 297 2.41 -6.74 -7.82
CA THR A 297 1.00 -7.02 -8.11
C THR A 297 0.29 -5.77 -8.63
N ASP A 298 -0.79 -5.96 -9.39
CA ASP A 298 -1.65 -4.87 -9.88
C ASP A 298 -3.11 -5.31 -9.87
N GLY A 299 -3.89 -4.77 -8.93
CA GLY A 299 -5.25 -5.21 -8.67
C GLY A 299 -5.31 -6.70 -8.27
N PRO A 300 -6.26 -7.48 -8.81
CA PRO A 300 -6.40 -8.90 -8.48
C PRO A 300 -5.47 -9.81 -9.32
N THR A 301 -4.35 -9.28 -9.87
CA THR A 301 -3.44 -10.04 -10.73
C THR A 301 -2.09 -10.29 -10.05
N ASN A 302 -1.35 -11.29 -10.56
CA ASN A 302 0.03 -11.59 -10.15
C ASN A 302 1.07 -10.86 -11.02
N ASP A 303 0.61 -9.91 -11.84
CA ASP A 303 1.45 -9.09 -12.71
C ASP A 303 1.62 -7.72 -12.05
N ALA A 304 2.83 -7.17 -12.08
CA ALA A 304 3.12 -5.86 -11.48
C ALA A 304 2.50 -4.69 -12.27
N GLY A 305 2.29 -4.87 -13.58
CA GLY A 305 1.77 -3.80 -14.44
C GLY A 305 1.95 -4.08 -15.92
N GLY A 306 2.13 -3.03 -16.71
CA GLY A 306 2.33 -3.11 -18.15
C GLY A 306 3.49 -2.25 -18.65
N ILE A 307 4.18 -2.74 -19.71
CA ILE A 307 5.18 -2.00 -20.47
C ILE A 307 4.76 -1.96 -21.93
N VAL A 308 4.68 -0.76 -22.51
CA VAL A 308 4.16 -0.53 -23.85
C VAL A 308 5.08 0.36 -24.67
N ASP A 309 5.00 0.23 -25.97
CA ASP A 309 5.74 1.04 -26.95
C ASP A 309 4.83 1.54 -28.06
N GLY A 310 5.39 2.33 -28.98
CA GLY A 310 4.65 2.85 -30.15
C GLY A 310 4.06 1.76 -31.07
N ASN A 311 4.46 0.50 -30.92
CA ASN A 311 4.00 -0.63 -31.74
C ASN A 311 2.98 -1.53 -31.01
N THR A 312 2.75 -1.34 -29.72
CA THR A 312 1.89 -2.22 -28.91
C THR A 312 0.47 -2.35 -29.46
N ILE A 313 -0.14 -1.25 -29.89
CA ILE A 313 -1.49 -1.28 -30.50
C ILE A 313 -1.47 -1.99 -31.87
N ASN A 314 -0.40 -1.84 -32.66
CA ASN A 314 -0.29 -2.52 -33.95
C ASN A 314 -0.16 -4.05 -33.75
N LYS A 315 0.62 -4.52 -32.79
CA LYS A 315 0.67 -5.93 -32.37
C LYS A 315 -0.71 -6.46 -31.97
N GLY A 316 -1.48 -5.66 -31.20
CA GLY A 316 -2.85 -6.00 -30.85
C GLY A 316 -3.76 -6.15 -32.05
N ASN A 317 -3.65 -5.26 -33.06
CA ASN A 317 -4.41 -5.33 -34.30
C ASN A 317 -4.08 -6.60 -35.12
N GLU A 318 -2.80 -6.99 -35.18
CA GLU A 318 -2.37 -8.25 -35.82
C GLU A 318 -3.02 -9.47 -35.13
N CYS A 319 -3.20 -9.41 -33.80
CA CYS A 319 -3.91 -10.41 -33.01
C CYS A 319 -5.43 -10.24 -33.06
N LYS A 320 -5.98 -9.33 -33.88
CA LYS A 320 -7.40 -9.01 -34.00
C LYS A 320 -8.05 -8.57 -32.67
N LEU A 321 -7.30 -7.86 -31.82
CA LEU A 321 -7.77 -7.34 -30.56
C LEU A 321 -8.28 -5.91 -30.73
N ASP A 322 -9.47 -5.64 -30.18
CA ASP A 322 -10.01 -4.27 -30.08
C ASP A 322 -9.63 -3.67 -28.72
N TYR A 323 -8.52 -2.93 -28.68
CA TYR A 323 -8.01 -2.32 -27.46
C TYR A 323 -9.05 -1.43 -26.74
N LYS A 324 -9.96 -0.77 -27.48
CA LYS A 324 -11.02 0.07 -26.90
C LYS A 324 -11.98 -0.75 -26.04
N LYS A 325 -12.30 -1.97 -26.50
CA LYS A 325 -13.13 -2.91 -25.75
C LYS A 325 -12.43 -3.37 -24.46
N PHE A 326 -11.13 -3.63 -24.51
CA PHE A 326 -10.36 -4.00 -23.32
C PHE A 326 -10.29 -2.85 -22.32
N ILE A 327 -10.05 -1.61 -22.76
CA ILE A 327 -10.08 -0.41 -21.91
C ILE A 327 -11.46 -0.27 -21.24
N LYS A 328 -12.54 -0.32 -22.03
CA LYS A 328 -13.92 -0.13 -21.53
C LYS A 328 -14.31 -1.16 -20.49
N ASN A 329 -13.84 -2.39 -20.64
CA ASN A 329 -14.17 -3.50 -19.73
C ASN A 329 -13.17 -3.64 -18.58
N ALA A 330 -12.19 -2.75 -18.42
CA ALA A 330 -11.08 -2.88 -17.48
C ALA A 330 -10.39 -4.26 -17.58
N ASP A 331 -10.16 -4.74 -18.82
CA ASP A 331 -9.61 -6.06 -19.15
C ASP A 331 -8.18 -5.96 -19.72
N SER A 332 -7.45 -4.96 -19.24
CA SER A 332 -6.12 -4.60 -19.73
C SER A 332 -5.09 -5.73 -19.57
N GLY A 333 -5.21 -6.53 -18.51
CA GLY A 333 -4.31 -7.66 -18.28
C GLY A 333 -4.35 -8.70 -19.39
N ASN A 334 -5.54 -9.05 -19.87
CA ASN A 334 -5.71 -9.98 -20.99
C ASN A 334 -5.20 -9.39 -22.32
N TYR A 335 -5.27 -8.07 -22.49
CA TYR A 335 -4.66 -7.40 -23.65
C TYR A 335 -3.15 -7.47 -23.62
N HIS A 336 -2.55 -7.11 -22.49
CA HIS A 336 -1.10 -7.11 -22.28
C HIS A 336 -0.50 -8.52 -22.41
N GLU A 337 -1.19 -9.54 -21.89
CA GLU A 337 -0.78 -10.93 -22.06
C GLU A 337 -0.68 -11.32 -23.54
N LYS A 338 -1.71 -11.00 -24.34
CA LYS A 338 -1.75 -11.32 -25.78
C LYS A 338 -0.79 -10.51 -26.62
N THR A 339 -0.36 -9.34 -26.16
CA THR A 339 0.61 -8.47 -26.86
C THR A 339 2.02 -8.60 -26.30
N ASN A 340 2.23 -9.48 -25.32
CA ASN A 340 3.49 -9.68 -24.60
C ASN A 340 4.03 -8.36 -24.01
N SER A 341 3.15 -7.64 -23.31
CA SER A 341 3.44 -6.35 -22.68
C SER A 341 3.12 -6.33 -21.17
N LEU A 342 2.94 -7.51 -20.53
CA LEU A 342 2.88 -7.63 -19.08
C LEU A 342 4.25 -7.43 -18.45
N VAL A 343 4.25 -6.85 -17.25
CA VAL A 343 5.39 -6.82 -16.35
C VAL A 343 5.09 -7.78 -15.20
N THR A 344 5.80 -8.89 -15.15
CA THR A 344 5.64 -9.93 -14.13
C THR A 344 6.95 -10.11 -13.39
N THR A 345 6.98 -9.75 -12.11
CA THR A 345 8.17 -9.85 -11.25
C THR A 345 8.04 -10.95 -10.21
N GLY A 346 6.82 -11.40 -9.93
CA GLY A 346 6.47 -12.08 -8.69
C GLY A 346 6.52 -11.13 -7.49
N PRO A 347 6.19 -11.61 -6.28
CA PRO A 347 6.24 -10.81 -5.06
C PRO A 347 7.65 -10.25 -4.82
N THR A 348 7.76 -8.94 -4.60
CA THR A 348 9.05 -8.26 -4.38
C THR A 348 9.46 -8.19 -2.92
N GLY A 349 8.54 -8.51 -2.01
CA GLY A 349 8.76 -8.42 -0.55
C GLY A 349 8.70 -6.98 0.00
N THR A 350 8.36 -5.98 -0.83
CA THR A 350 8.17 -4.58 -0.42
C THR A 350 6.95 -3.98 -1.12
N ASN A 351 6.45 -2.86 -0.59
CA ASN A 351 5.49 -2.00 -1.26
C ASN A 351 5.81 -0.54 -0.92
N VAL A 352 6.14 0.23 -1.94
CA VAL A 352 6.34 1.68 -1.86
C VAL A 352 5.54 2.38 -2.97
N MET A 353 4.33 1.91 -3.24
CA MET A 353 3.40 2.38 -4.27
C MET A 353 3.86 2.04 -5.71
N ASP A 354 3.42 2.82 -6.69
CA ASP A 354 3.65 2.54 -8.11
C ASP A 354 4.81 3.36 -8.67
N LEU A 355 5.57 2.74 -9.58
CA LEU A 355 6.55 3.41 -10.43
C LEU A 355 6.00 3.60 -11.84
N ILE A 356 6.22 4.79 -12.39
CA ILE A 356 5.88 5.14 -13.76
C ILE A 356 7.13 5.63 -14.45
N LEU A 357 7.50 4.99 -15.55
CA LEU A 357 8.71 5.29 -16.30
C LEU A 357 8.37 5.52 -17.77
N ALA A 358 9.02 6.49 -18.39
CA ALA A 358 8.94 6.66 -19.84
C ALA A 358 10.32 6.93 -20.45
N ILE A 359 10.63 6.28 -21.53
CA ILE A 359 11.82 6.57 -22.35
C ILE A 359 11.35 7.22 -23.64
N LYS A 360 11.77 8.47 -23.88
CA LYS A 360 11.61 9.17 -25.17
C LYS A 360 12.96 9.13 -25.90
N LYS A 361 12.98 8.53 -27.08
CA LYS A 361 14.21 8.38 -27.91
C LYS A 361 14.40 9.50 -28.89
#